data_1d35830de56461d660df4dd37b1c9aed
#
_entry.id   1d35830de56461d660df4dd37b1c9aed
#
_cell.length_a   1.000
_cell.length_b   1.000
_cell.length_c   1.000
_cell.angle_alpha   90.00
_cell.angle_beta   90.00
_cell.angle_gamma   90.00
#
_symmetry.space_group_name_H-M   'P 1'
#
loop_
_entity.id
_entity.type
_entity.pdbx_description
1 polymer ?
#
loop_
_entity_poly.entity_id
_entity_poly.type
_entity_poly.pdbx_seq_one_letter_code
_entity_poly.pdbx_strand_id
1 'polypeptide(L)'
;MNTKFLKITALAAFVALSSCKDKAEEAETKAAEEAAVAEATAVTFKVDTDRSTIVWKGFKPTGSHEGTISIKEGNIAVNDKTVESGKFTIDMSTIVVTDIPESEEGNAKLQGHLSGPDFFDVKGFPTAEFEVTGLENKEGKTMLSGNLTMKGETNNISLPVKTSFDEDMMTLKSETFTIDRSKWNIKYGSKSFFDDLGDKFINDDIELTVNLVAKKA
;
A
#
# COMPACT_ATOMS: atom_id res chain seq x y z
N MET A 1 64.48 -11.94 -38.53
CA MET A 1 63.31 -11.07 -38.82
C MET A 1 62.08 -11.65 -38.06
N ASN A 2 61.79 -11.07 -36.90
CA ASN A 2 60.74 -11.55 -36.03
C ASN A 2 59.48 -10.62 -36.15
N THR A 3 58.49 -11.08 -36.81
CA THR A 3 57.18 -10.40 -36.90
C THR A 3 56.29 -10.78 -35.70
N LYS A 4 56.13 -9.85 -34.77
CA LYS A 4 55.22 -9.98 -33.64
C LYS A 4 53.78 -9.68 -34.11
N PHE A 5 52.92 -10.68 -34.10
CA PHE A 5 51.46 -10.51 -34.29
C PHE A 5 50.85 -9.94 -33.02
N LEU A 6 50.33 -8.71 -33.09
CA LEU A 6 49.57 -8.04 -32.06
C LEU A 6 48.10 -8.51 -32.15
N LYS A 7 47.68 -9.33 -31.20
CA LYS A 7 46.25 -9.72 -31.07
C LYS A 7 45.51 -8.62 -30.34
N ILE A 8 44.69 -7.86 -31.07
CA ILE A 8 43.74 -6.92 -30.49
C ILE A 8 42.50 -7.71 -30.09
N THR A 9 42.27 -7.86 -28.79
CA THR A 9 41.04 -8.45 -28.23
C THR A 9 40.05 -7.32 -28.06
N ALA A 10 39.04 -7.25 -28.93
CA ALA A 10 37.90 -6.33 -28.78
C ALA A 10 36.98 -6.83 -27.66
N LEU A 11 36.98 -6.13 -26.52
CA LEU A 11 36.06 -6.35 -25.43
C LEU A 11 34.73 -5.67 -25.77
N ALA A 12 33.76 -6.44 -26.26
CA ALA A 12 32.40 -5.96 -26.47
C ALA A 12 31.70 -5.81 -25.11
N ALA A 13 31.58 -4.58 -24.64
CA ALA A 13 30.75 -4.25 -23.47
C ALA A 13 29.28 -4.41 -23.83
N PHE A 14 28.67 -5.48 -23.36
CA PHE A 14 27.24 -5.72 -23.46
C PHE A 14 26.53 -4.85 -22.40
N VAL A 15 26.08 -3.64 -22.78
CA VAL A 15 25.21 -2.81 -21.93
C VAL A 15 23.81 -3.44 -21.99
N ALA A 16 23.48 -4.25 -21.00
CA ALA A 16 22.12 -4.70 -20.78
C ALA A 16 21.30 -3.49 -20.29
N LEU A 17 20.55 -2.87 -21.21
CA LEU A 17 19.48 -1.93 -20.87
C LEU A 17 18.35 -2.75 -20.25
N SER A 18 18.40 -2.96 -18.94
CA SER A 18 17.24 -3.41 -18.18
C SER A 18 16.24 -2.24 -18.12
N SER A 19 15.30 -2.21 -19.06
CA SER A 19 14.09 -1.40 -18.97
C SER A 19 13.20 -2.07 -17.91
N CYS A 20 13.50 -1.86 -16.64
CA CYS A 20 12.54 -2.08 -15.58
C CYS A 20 11.51 -0.94 -15.70
N LYS A 21 10.29 -1.24 -16.15
CA LYS A 21 9.13 -0.50 -15.67
C LYS A 21 9.14 -0.72 -14.17
N ASP A 22 9.31 0.36 -13.41
CA ASP A 22 9.29 0.31 -11.95
C ASP A 22 7.92 -0.23 -11.49
N LYS A 23 7.86 -1.53 -11.21
CA LYS A 23 6.74 -2.15 -10.51
C LYS A 23 6.87 -1.70 -9.06
N ALA A 24 5.76 -1.26 -8.44
CA ALA A 24 5.77 -0.92 -7.03
C ALA A 24 6.28 -2.11 -6.19
N GLU A 25 7.07 -1.81 -5.17
CA GLU A 25 7.68 -2.82 -4.30
C GLU A 25 6.58 -3.54 -3.50
N GLU A 26 6.63 -4.88 -3.45
CA GLU A 26 5.68 -5.65 -2.66
C GLU A 26 5.99 -5.46 -1.17
N ALA A 27 4.98 -5.08 -0.38
CA ALA A 27 5.10 -4.99 1.06
C ALA A 27 5.38 -6.39 1.64
N GLU A 28 6.44 -6.50 2.43
CA GLU A 28 6.71 -7.73 3.15
C GLU A 28 5.50 -8.05 4.04
N THR A 29 4.92 -9.24 3.88
CA THR A 29 3.71 -9.65 4.61
C THR A 29 4.04 -10.83 5.51
N LYS A 30 3.74 -10.71 6.80
CA LYS A 30 3.99 -11.71 7.86
C LYS A 30 2.73 -11.95 8.69
N ALA A 31 2.81 -12.90 9.62
CA ALA A 31 1.79 -13.03 10.66
C ALA A 31 1.70 -11.75 11.50
N ALA A 32 0.53 -11.50 12.08
CA ALA A 32 0.33 -10.35 12.99
C ALA A 32 1.36 -10.34 14.13
N GLU A 33 1.83 -9.16 14.49
CA GLU A 33 2.80 -8.93 15.54
C GLU A 33 2.17 -8.13 16.69
N GLU A 34 2.85 -8.01 17.81
CA GLU A 34 2.41 -7.18 18.92
C GLU A 34 2.45 -5.70 18.52
N ALA A 35 1.38 -4.96 18.87
CA ALA A 35 1.31 -3.52 18.60
C ALA A 35 2.39 -2.76 19.37
N ALA A 36 2.98 -1.77 18.72
CA ALA A 36 3.98 -0.92 19.38
C ALA A 36 3.33 -0.05 20.46
N VAL A 37 4.03 0.10 21.57
CA VAL A 37 3.61 0.93 22.71
C VAL A 37 4.51 2.16 22.75
N ALA A 38 3.89 3.34 22.72
CA ALA A 38 4.62 4.59 22.81
C ALA A 38 5.11 4.85 24.25
N GLU A 39 6.22 5.55 24.37
CA GLU A 39 6.71 6.07 25.65
C GLU A 39 5.78 7.14 26.21
N ALA A 40 5.81 7.33 27.53
CA ALA A 40 4.97 8.33 28.21
C ALA A 40 5.27 9.78 27.78
N THR A 41 6.43 10.03 27.20
CA THR A 41 6.87 11.33 26.65
C THR A 41 6.41 11.59 25.24
N ALA A 42 5.85 10.60 24.55
CA ALA A 42 5.40 10.75 23.18
C ALA A 42 4.22 11.73 23.08
N VAL A 43 4.25 12.52 22.04
CA VAL A 43 3.20 13.50 21.70
C VAL A 43 2.22 12.85 20.74
N THR A 44 0.94 12.94 21.04
CA THR A 44 -0.12 12.41 20.18
C THR A 44 -0.48 13.42 19.10
N PHE A 45 -0.54 12.94 17.87
CA PHE A 45 -1.10 13.63 16.71
C PHE A 45 -2.38 12.92 16.28
N LYS A 46 -3.45 13.70 16.07
CA LYS A 46 -4.73 13.20 15.55
C LYS A 46 -4.80 13.40 14.04
N VAL A 47 -5.24 12.38 13.32
CA VAL A 47 -5.38 12.43 11.85
C VAL A 47 -6.41 13.49 11.44
N ASP A 48 -6.01 14.32 10.49
CA ASP A 48 -6.89 15.22 9.74
C ASP A 48 -7.47 14.42 8.56
N THR A 49 -8.70 13.96 8.74
CA THR A 49 -9.37 13.05 7.79
C THR A 49 -9.68 13.70 6.46
N ASP A 50 -9.91 15.01 6.43
CA ASP A 50 -10.21 15.77 5.21
C ASP A 50 -8.96 15.95 4.32
N ARG A 51 -7.77 15.86 4.92
CA ARG A 51 -6.47 16.02 4.24
C ARG A 51 -5.71 14.73 4.07
N SER A 52 -6.29 13.61 4.51
CA SER A 52 -5.69 12.28 4.45
C SER A 52 -6.44 11.40 3.47
N THR A 53 -5.72 10.58 2.71
CA THR A 53 -6.31 9.69 1.73
C THR A 53 -5.44 8.47 1.48
N ILE A 54 -6.08 7.37 1.10
CA ILE A 54 -5.45 6.18 0.56
C ILE A 54 -5.87 6.08 -0.90
N VAL A 55 -4.90 6.03 -1.81
CA VAL A 55 -5.11 5.76 -3.24
C VAL A 55 -4.90 4.27 -3.46
N TRP A 56 -5.80 3.64 -4.19
CA TRP A 56 -5.69 2.23 -4.59
C TRP A 56 -5.67 2.09 -6.10
N LYS A 57 -4.97 1.04 -6.60
CA LYS A 57 -4.98 0.65 -8.00
C LYS A 57 -4.98 -0.86 -8.15
N GLY A 58 -5.95 -1.38 -8.87
CA GLY A 58 -6.10 -2.79 -9.18
C GLY A 58 -5.87 -3.06 -10.68
N PHE A 59 -5.44 -4.28 -11.01
CA PHE A 59 -5.00 -4.65 -12.35
C PHE A 59 -5.69 -5.91 -12.85
N LYS A 60 -5.90 -5.96 -14.15
CA LYS A 60 -6.28 -7.15 -14.92
C LYS A 60 -5.58 -7.09 -16.30
N PRO A 61 -5.52 -8.18 -17.08
CA PRO A 61 -4.83 -8.18 -18.37
C PRO A 61 -5.31 -7.10 -19.34
N THR A 62 -6.56 -6.70 -19.22
CA THR A 62 -7.20 -5.71 -20.11
C THR A 62 -7.07 -4.27 -19.64
N GLY A 63 -6.43 -4.00 -18.50
CA GLY A 63 -6.25 -2.65 -17.96
C GLY A 63 -6.19 -2.60 -16.45
N SER A 64 -6.32 -1.40 -15.93
CA SER A 64 -6.32 -1.13 -14.49
C SER A 64 -7.45 -0.17 -14.14
N HIS A 65 -7.87 -0.19 -12.88
CA HIS A 65 -8.77 0.79 -12.29
C HIS A 65 -8.14 1.36 -11.03
N GLU A 66 -8.45 2.61 -10.74
CA GLU A 66 -7.92 3.29 -9.56
C GLU A 66 -8.99 4.14 -8.86
N GLY A 67 -8.72 4.45 -7.60
CA GLY A 67 -9.62 5.26 -6.81
C GLY A 67 -9.07 5.57 -5.44
N THR A 68 -9.95 5.97 -4.53
CA THR A 68 -9.56 6.38 -3.18
C THR A 68 -10.42 5.71 -2.12
N ILE A 69 -9.88 5.67 -0.89
CA ILE A 69 -10.60 5.29 0.34
C ILE A 69 -10.22 6.29 1.41
N SER A 70 -11.18 6.73 2.23
CA SER A 70 -10.96 7.69 3.30
C SER A 70 -10.52 7.02 4.60
N ILE A 71 -9.70 7.74 5.36
CA ILE A 71 -9.40 7.40 6.75
C ILE A 71 -10.51 7.99 7.61
N LYS A 72 -11.15 7.15 8.43
CA LYS A 72 -12.24 7.56 9.32
C LYS A 72 -11.74 8.28 10.56
N GLU A 73 -10.66 7.77 11.13
CA GLU A 73 -10.00 8.31 12.29
C GLU A 73 -8.62 7.70 12.47
N GLY A 74 -7.77 8.32 13.28
CA GLY A 74 -6.48 7.76 13.64
C GLY A 74 -5.70 8.66 14.56
N ASN A 75 -4.76 8.05 15.27
CA ASN A 75 -3.80 8.72 16.12
C ASN A 75 -2.40 8.16 15.88
N ILE A 76 -1.40 9.03 16.03
CA ILE A 76 0.01 8.68 15.94
C ILE A 76 0.70 9.24 17.17
N ALA A 77 1.47 8.43 17.86
CA ALA A 77 2.35 8.88 18.92
C ALA A 77 3.76 9.07 18.36
N VAL A 78 4.33 10.22 18.64
CA VAL A 78 5.62 10.66 18.12
C VAL A 78 6.50 11.14 19.25
N ASN A 79 7.74 10.68 19.29
CA ASN A 79 8.78 11.13 20.20
C ASN A 79 10.01 11.54 19.38
N ASP A 80 10.53 12.74 19.60
CA ASP A 80 11.70 13.29 18.87
C ASP A 80 11.63 13.11 17.35
N LYS A 81 10.45 13.39 16.75
CA LYS A 81 10.15 13.21 15.31
C LYS A 81 10.19 11.76 14.82
N THR A 82 10.16 10.80 15.73
CA THR A 82 10.07 9.38 15.43
C THR A 82 8.69 8.86 15.76
N VAL A 83 8.05 8.16 14.84
CA VAL A 83 6.78 7.46 15.09
C VAL A 83 7.06 6.26 16.00
N GLU A 84 6.43 6.21 17.17
CA GLU A 84 6.56 5.11 18.11
C GLU A 84 5.37 4.15 18.05
N SER A 85 4.15 4.68 17.87
CA SER A 85 2.94 3.87 17.73
C SER A 85 1.89 4.62 16.91
N GLY A 86 0.83 3.94 16.54
CA GLY A 86 -0.31 4.56 15.86
C GLY A 86 -1.40 3.55 15.56
N LYS A 87 -2.63 4.05 15.49
CA LYS A 87 -3.78 3.26 15.09
C LYS A 87 -4.68 4.07 14.18
N PHE A 88 -5.14 3.44 13.10
CA PHE A 88 -5.96 4.06 12.07
C PHE A 88 -7.15 3.18 11.74
N THR A 89 -8.31 3.78 11.62
CA THR A 89 -9.52 3.15 11.10
C THR A 89 -9.80 3.70 9.71
N ILE A 90 -9.95 2.83 8.74
CA ILE A 90 -10.22 3.14 7.34
C ILE A 90 -11.71 2.86 7.09
N ASP A 91 -12.42 3.79 6.48
CA ASP A 91 -13.84 3.62 6.17
C ASP A 91 -14.02 2.96 4.79
N MET A 92 -14.26 1.66 4.78
CA MET A 92 -14.43 0.88 3.55
C MET A 92 -15.68 1.27 2.76
N SER A 93 -16.65 1.96 3.40
CA SER A 93 -17.84 2.47 2.70
C SER A 93 -17.55 3.66 1.79
N THR A 94 -16.38 4.28 1.95
CA THR A 94 -15.93 5.43 1.15
C THR A 94 -15.09 5.04 -0.07
N ILE A 95 -15.01 3.74 -0.38
CA ILE A 95 -14.31 3.31 -1.59
C ILE A 95 -14.96 3.89 -2.83
N VAL A 96 -14.21 4.65 -3.62
CA VAL A 96 -14.68 5.25 -4.86
C VAL A 96 -13.75 4.92 -6.01
N VAL A 97 -14.30 4.89 -7.22
CA VAL A 97 -13.59 4.72 -8.50
C VAL A 97 -13.41 6.10 -9.10
N THR A 98 -12.18 6.47 -9.49
CA THR A 98 -11.85 7.82 -9.98
C THR A 98 -11.42 7.86 -11.43
N ASP A 99 -11.06 6.73 -12.03
CA ASP A 99 -10.64 6.63 -13.44
C ASP A 99 -11.81 6.44 -14.42
N ILE A 100 -13.01 6.15 -13.92
CA ILE A 100 -14.24 6.08 -14.71
C ILE A 100 -15.13 7.25 -14.28
N PRO A 101 -15.63 8.08 -15.20
CA PRO A 101 -16.56 9.17 -14.86
C PRO A 101 -17.80 8.66 -14.09
N GLU A 102 -18.22 9.37 -13.05
CA GLU A 102 -19.40 9.00 -12.23
C GLU A 102 -20.69 8.90 -13.06
N SER A 103 -20.79 9.62 -14.19
CA SER A 103 -21.93 9.56 -15.11
C SER A 103 -21.99 8.29 -15.93
N GLU A 104 -20.93 7.48 -15.95
CA GLU A 104 -20.88 6.20 -16.67
C GLU A 104 -21.33 5.05 -15.77
N GLU A 105 -22.19 4.19 -16.30
CA GLU A 105 -22.68 2.98 -15.60
C GLU A 105 -21.53 2.09 -15.07
N GLY A 106 -20.40 2.09 -15.78
CA GLY A 106 -19.20 1.35 -15.40
C GLY A 106 -18.65 1.73 -14.02
N ASN A 107 -18.74 3.03 -13.64
CA ASN A 107 -18.30 3.51 -12.33
C ASN A 107 -19.10 2.85 -11.21
N ALA A 108 -20.42 3.04 -11.19
CA ALA A 108 -21.29 2.48 -10.17
C ALA A 108 -21.22 0.95 -10.11
N LYS A 109 -21.09 0.30 -11.28
CA LYS A 109 -20.98 -1.16 -11.36
C LYS A 109 -19.68 -1.66 -10.72
N LEU A 110 -18.55 -1.03 -11.01
CA LEU A 110 -17.26 -1.41 -10.40
C LEU A 110 -17.26 -1.12 -8.90
N GLN A 111 -17.74 0.06 -8.47
CA GLN A 111 -17.82 0.42 -7.05
C GLN A 111 -18.72 -0.54 -6.27
N GLY A 112 -19.88 -0.91 -6.84
CA GLY A 112 -20.77 -1.91 -6.27
C GLY A 112 -20.14 -3.29 -6.16
N HIS A 113 -19.34 -3.69 -7.16
CA HIS A 113 -18.59 -4.95 -7.12
C HIS A 113 -17.49 -4.94 -6.04
N LEU A 114 -16.71 -3.87 -5.96
CA LEU A 114 -15.68 -3.74 -4.92
C LEU A 114 -16.27 -3.78 -3.51
N SER A 115 -17.45 -3.18 -3.31
CA SER A 115 -18.15 -3.17 -2.03
C SER A 115 -18.87 -4.48 -1.71
N GLY A 116 -19.04 -5.35 -2.70
CA GLY A 116 -19.78 -6.61 -2.62
C GLY A 116 -19.10 -7.70 -1.80
N PRO A 117 -19.87 -8.76 -1.43
CA PRO A 117 -19.38 -9.85 -0.57
C PRO A 117 -18.24 -10.64 -1.18
N ASP A 118 -18.16 -10.70 -2.52
CA ASP A 118 -17.11 -11.42 -3.26
C ASP A 118 -15.77 -10.68 -3.21
N PHE A 119 -15.78 -9.36 -2.89
CA PHE A 119 -14.58 -8.54 -2.81
C PHE A 119 -14.34 -8.07 -1.38
N PHE A 120 -14.59 -6.81 -1.03
CA PHE A 120 -14.32 -6.28 0.30
C PHE A 120 -15.42 -6.56 1.33
N ASP A 121 -16.62 -6.96 0.89
CA ASP A 121 -17.79 -7.20 1.76
C ASP A 121 -18.02 -6.05 2.76
N VAL A 122 -18.15 -4.84 2.24
CA VAL A 122 -18.25 -3.61 3.05
C VAL A 122 -19.41 -3.65 4.03
N LYS A 123 -20.48 -4.39 3.72
CA LYS A 123 -21.60 -4.57 4.63
C LYS A 123 -21.25 -5.40 5.86
N GLY A 124 -20.46 -6.46 5.68
CA GLY A 124 -19.98 -7.32 6.75
C GLY A 124 -18.77 -6.72 7.49
N PHE A 125 -17.91 -6.00 6.74
CA PHE A 125 -16.67 -5.41 7.23
C PHE A 125 -16.59 -3.93 6.82
N PRO A 126 -17.29 -3.03 7.50
CA PRO A 126 -17.38 -1.62 7.10
C PRO A 126 -16.08 -0.83 7.33
N THR A 127 -15.16 -1.40 8.10
CA THR A 127 -13.85 -0.79 8.38
C THR A 127 -12.71 -1.77 8.14
N ALA A 128 -11.57 -1.22 7.74
CA ALA A 128 -10.26 -1.85 7.89
C ALA A 128 -9.47 -1.10 8.96
N GLU A 129 -8.50 -1.75 9.59
CA GLU A 129 -7.66 -1.14 10.63
C GLU A 129 -6.19 -1.33 10.30
N PHE A 130 -5.37 -0.32 10.63
CA PHE A 130 -3.92 -0.45 10.60
C PHE A 130 -3.37 -0.03 11.96
N GLU A 131 -2.61 -0.92 12.60
CA GLU A 131 -2.02 -0.69 13.92
C GLU A 131 -0.50 -0.87 13.84
N VAL A 132 0.23 0.21 14.14
CA VAL A 132 1.70 0.25 14.04
C VAL A 132 2.32 -0.77 14.99
N THR A 133 3.26 -1.56 14.46
CA THR A 133 4.07 -2.51 15.25
C THR A 133 5.54 -2.09 15.33
N GLY A 134 6.00 -1.18 14.47
CA GLY A 134 7.36 -0.67 14.53
C GLY A 134 7.72 0.30 13.42
N LEU A 135 8.87 0.95 13.59
CA LEU A 135 9.51 1.78 12.60
C LEU A 135 11.00 1.45 12.58
N GLU A 136 11.55 1.16 11.42
CA GLU A 136 12.98 0.86 11.28
C GLU A 136 13.59 1.56 10.06
N ASN A 137 14.91 1.73 10.06
CA ASN A 137 15.65 2.17 8.89
C ASN A 137 16.31 0.96 8.23
N LYS A 138 15.89 0.64 7.00
CA LYS A 138 16.40 -0.47 6.21
C LYS A 138 16.84 0.03 4.84
N GLU A 139 18.08 -0.22 4.47
CA GLU A 139 18.65 0.15 3.16
C GLU A 139 18.45 1.63 2.78
N GLY A 140 18.51 2.52 3.78
CA GLY A 140 18.34 3.96 3.58
C GLY A 140 16.89 4.44 3.44
N LYS A 141 15.92 3.55 3.60
CA LYS A 141 14.49 3.86 3.67
C LYS A 141 13.98 3.71 5.10
N THR A 142 13.05 4.57 5.48
CA THR A 142 12.29 4.38 6.72
C THR A 142 11.11 3.46 6.43
N MET A 143 11.09 2.30 7.08
CA MET A 143 10.05 1.29 6.94
C MET A 143 9.10 1.37 8.13
N LEU A 144 7.82 1.57 7.87
CA LEU A 144 6.74 1.49 8.86
C LEU A 144 6.12 0.11 8.79
N SER A 145 6.14 -0.61 9.90
CA SER A 145 5.49 -1.92 10.03
C SER A 145 4.19 -1.78 10.82
N GLY A 146 3.18 -2.54 10.45
CA GLY A 146 1.91 -2.55 11.18
C GLY A 146 0.99 -3.69 10.76
N ASN A 147 0.09 -4.02 11.67
CA ASN A 147 -0.96 -5.01 11.45
C ASN A 147 -2.08 -4.37 10.64
N LEU A 148 -2.28 -4.83 9.42
CA LEU A 148 -3.43 -4.48 8.59
C LEU A 148 -4.52 -5.54 8.79
N THR A 149 -5.64 -5.12 9.34
CA THR A 149 -6.85 -5.95 9.44
C THR A 149 -7.84 -5.53 8.37
N MET A 150 -8.22 -6.44 7.50
CA MET A 150 -9.17 -6.21 6.42
C MET A 150 -10.01 -7.48 6.21
N LYS A 151 -11.32 -7.34 6.03
CA LYS A 151 -12.24 -8.47 5.83
C LYS A 151 -12.07 -9.60 6.86
N GLY A 152 -11.78 -9.25 8.13
CA GLY A 152 -11.63 -10.19 9.25
C GLY A 152 -10.27 -10.88 9.35
N GLU A 153 -9.36 -10.69 8.39
CA GLU A 153 -8.01 -11.24 8.42
C GLU A 153 -6.99 -10.16 8.81
N THR A 154 -6.00 -10.54 9.62
CA THR A 154 -4.95 -9.64 10.09
C THR A 154 -3.58 -10.17 9.67
N ASN A 155 -2.84 -9.34 8.95
CA ASN A 155 -1.44 -9.61 8.60
C ASN A 155 -0.59 -8.39 8.90
N ASN A 156 0.66 -8.61 9.31
CA ASN A 156 1.64 -7.54 9.45
C ASN A 156 2.23 -7.22 8.07
N ILE A 157 2.29 -5.92 7.73
CA ILE A 157 2.93 -5.43 6.51
C ILE A 157 3.98 -4.38 6.85
N SER A 158 5.03 -4.30 6.02
CA SER A 158 6.06 -3.28 6.13
C SER A 158 6.12 -2.47 4.83
N LEU A 159 6.06 -1.15 4.94
CA LEU A 159 5.99 -0.23 3.80
C LEU A 159 6.95 0.96 3.97
N PRO A 160 7.56 1.44 2.88
CA PRO A 160 8.45 2.59 2.93
C PRO A 160 7.66 3.89 3.11
N VAL A 161 8.07 4.70 4.09
CA VAL A 161 7.42 5.98 4.40
C VAL A 161 8.42 7.12 4.51
N LYS A 162 7.91 8.34 4.31
CA LYS A 162 8.57 9.60 4.63
C LYS A 162 7.70 10.39 5.57
N THR A 163 8.28 10.88 6.65
CA THR A 163 7.62 11.76 7.61
C THR A 163 8.19 13.17 7.54
N SER A 164 7.35 14.16 7.71
CA SER A 164 7.78 15.55 7.89
C SER A 164 6.96 16.20 8.98
N PHE A 165 7.58 17.15 9.69
CA PHE A 165 7.00 17.86 10.83
C PHE A 165 7.14 19.36 10.61
N ASP A 166 6.05 20.08 10.79
CA ASP A 166 5.97 21.54 10.68
C ASP A 166 5.09 22.05 11.84
N GLU A 167 5.75 22.63 12.87
CA GLU A 167 5.11 23.07 14.11
C GLU A 167 4.21 21.99 14.72
N ASP A 168 2.89 22.21 14.67
CA ASP A 168 1.87 21.31 15.22
C ASP A 168 1.31 20.32 14.18
N MET A 169 1.91 20.25 13.00
CA MET A 169 1.48 19.36 11.92
C MET A 169 2.52 18.27 11.64
N MET A 170 2.02 17.09 11.33
CA MET A 170 2.80 15.97 10.85
C MET A 170 2.24 15.49 9.51
N THR A 171 3.11 15.14 8.58
CA THR A 171 2.74 14.45 7.35
C THR A 171 3.47 13.12 7.28
N LEU A 172 2.76 12.05 6.94
CA LEU A 172 3.32 10.74 6.61
C LEU A 172 2.88 10.37 5.20
N LYS A 173 3.83 10.07 4.34
CA LYS A 173 3.57 9.63 2.96
C LYS A 173 4.28 8.31 2.70
N SER A 174 3.56 7.32 2.19
CA SER A 174 4.20 6.11 1.67
C SER A 174 4.76 6.36 0.26
N GLU A 175 5.77 5.60 -0.13
CA GLU A 175 5.96 5.28 -1.55
C GLU A 175 4.78 4.40 -2.00
N THR A 176 4.58 4.24 -3.30
CA THR A 176 3.61 3.26 -3.80
C THR A 176 4.14 1.85 -3.48
N PHE A 177 3.32 1.03 -2.89
CA PHE A 177 3.63 -0.37 -2.54
C PHE A 177 2.49 -1.28 -2.96
N THR A 178 2.75 -2.57 -3.09
CA THR A 178 1.72 -3.58 -3.38
C THR A 178 1.44 -4.46 -2.17
N ILE A 179 0.20 -4.92 -2.08
CA ILE A 179 -0.22 -6.01 -1.19
C ILE A 179 -0.91 -7.09 -2.01
N ASP A 180 -0.70 -8.35 -1.65
CA ASP A 180 -1.45 -9.48 -2.18
C ASP A 180 -2.80 -9.59 -1.43
N ARG A 181 -3.89 -9.16 -2.08
CA ARG A 181 -5.25 -9.15 -1.50
C ARG A 181 -5.74 -10.52 -1.05
N SER A 182 -5.20 -11.58 -1.63
CA SER A 182 -5.61 -12.95 -1.31
C SER A 182 -5.27 -13.34 0.14
N LYS A 183 -4.25 -12.69 0.73
CA LYS A 183 -3.85 -12.84 2.14
C LYS A 183 -4.92 -12.30 3.12
N TRP A 184 -5.88 -11.50 2.63
CA TRP A 184 -7.07 -11.04 3.37
C TRP A 184 -8.36 -11.68 2.86
N ASN A 185 -8.27 -12.91 2.36
CA ASN A 185 -9.41 -13.71 1.90
C ASN A 185 -10.24 -13.06 0.78
N ILE A 186 -9.64 -12.17 -0.03
CA ILE A 186 -10.24 -11.54 -1.20
C ILE A 186 -9.78 -12.33 -2.44
N LYS A 187 -10.54 -13.37 -2.79
CA LYS A 187 -10.12 -14.37 -3.79
C LYS A 187 -10.80 -14.23 -5.15
N TYR A 188 -11.83 -13.40 -5.27
CA TYR A 188 -12.59 -13.28 -6.51
C TYR A 188 -11.68 -12.99 -7.72
N GLY A 189 -11.84 -13.80 -8.75
CA GLY A 189 -11.06 -13.69 -9.99
C GLY A 189 -9.54 -13.90 -9.86
N SER A 190 -9.06 -14.47 -8.76
CA SER A 190 -7.64 -14.75 -8.54
C SER A 190 -7.20 -16.02 -9.26
N LYS A 191 -6.11 -15.93 -10.02
CA LYS A 191 -5.47 -17.12 -10.63
C LYS A 191 -4.85 -18.06 -9.61
N SER A 192 -4.57 -17.57 -8.40
CA SER A 192 -4.01 -18.37 -7.32
C SER A 192 -5.03 -19.35 -6.72
N PHE A 193 -6.33 -19.14 -7.00
CA PHE A 193 -7.44 -19.91 -6.43
C PHE A 193 -8.39 -20.51 -7.47
N PHE A 194 -8.38 -19.99 -8.69
CA PHE A 194 -9.30 -20.43 -9.75
C PHE A 194 -8.57 -20.68 -11.05
N ASP A 195 -8.80 -21.84 -11.64
CA ASP A 195 -8.32 -22.20 -12.97
C ASP A 195 -9.24 -21.61 -14.06
N ASP A 196 -8.79 -21.63 -15.30
CA ASP A 196 -9.56 -21.30 -16.51
C ASP A 196 -10.17 -19.90 -16.60
N LEU A 197 -9.63 -18.92 -15.87
CA LEU A 197 -10.10 -17.53 -15.91
C LEU A 197 -9.78 -16.81 -17.25
N GLY A 198 -8.82 -17.33 -18.03
CA GLY A 198 -8.35 -16.67 -19.26
C GLY A 198 -7.90 -15.24 -18.98
N ASP A 199 -8.40 -14.27 -19.77
CA ASP A 199 -8.10 -12.83 -19.60
C ASP A 199 -9.06 -12.12 -18.61
N LYS A 200 -9.92 -12.88 -17.91
CA LYS A 200 -10.87 -12.33 -16.93
C LYS A 200 -10.31 -12.27 -15.51
N PHE A 201 -9.10 -12.77 -15.29
CA PHE A 201 -8.53 -12.73 -13.95
C PHE A 201 -8.26 -11.30 -13.49
N ILE A 202 -8.25 -11.12 -12.17
CA ILE A 202 -7.86 -9.89 -11.49
C ILE A 202 -6.56 -10.21 -10.75
N ASN A 203 -5.53 -9.37 -10.92
CA ASN A 203 -4.26 -9.56 -10.20
C ASN A 203 -4.52 -9.62 -8.69
N ASP A 204 -3.75 -10.45 -8.01
CA ASP A 204 -3.80 -10.50 -6.56
C ASP A 204 -3.13 -9.27 -5.95
N ASP A 205 -2.13 -8.70 -6.63
CA ASP A 205 -1.47 -7.46 -6.23
C ASP A 205 -2.40 -6.24 -6.42
N ILE A 206 -2.55 -5.46 -5.35
CA ILE A 206 -3.17 -4.13 -5.35
C ILE A 206 -2.08 -3.13 -4.98
N GLU A 207 -1.89 -2.09 -5.79
CA GLU A 207 -1.03 -0.95 -5.43
C GLU A 207 -1.78 -0.01 -4.50
N LEU A 208 -1.06 0.47 -3.49
CA LEU A 208 -1.54 1.43 -2.50
C LEU A 208 -0.55 2.58 -2.36
N THR A 209 -1.08 3.78 -2.13
CA THR A 209 -0.31 4.95 -1.73
C THR A 209 -1.06 5.66 -0.61
N VAL A 210 -0.38 5.90 0.51
CA VAL A 210 -0.97 6.55 1.70
C VAL A 210 -0.43 7.98 1.80
N ASN A 211 -1.34 8.93 1.88
CA ASN A 211 -1.07 10.30 2.28
C ASN A 211 -1.82 10.57 3.58
N LEU A 212 -1.08 10.88 4.63
CA LEU A 212 -1.64 11.15 5.93
C LEU A 212 -1.13 12.48 6.46
N VAL A 213 -2.06 13.31 6.91
CA VAL A 213 -1.80 14.57 7.62
C VAL A 213 -2.38 14.43 9.02
N ALA A 214 -1.63 14.81 10.03
CA ALA A 214 -2.09 14.76 11.41
C ALA A 214 -1.70 16.05 12.15
N LYS A 215 -2.52 16.45 13.10
CA LYS A 215 -2.32 17.64 13.94
C LYS A 215 -2.13 17.22 15.38
N LYS A 216 -1.22 17.89 16.05
CA LYS A 216 -0.97 17.73 17.48
C LYS A 216 -2.26 17.89 18.27
N ALA A 217 -2.55 16.89 19.12
CA ALA A 217 -3.78 16.82 19.94
C ALA A 217 -3.74 17.78 21.12
#